data_a9da785a49cb368a3d254471c14c82ac
#
_entry.id   a9da785a49cb368a3d254471c14c82ac
#
_cell.length_a   1.000
_cell.length_b   1.000
_cell.length_c   1.000
_cell.angle_alpha   90.00
_cell.angle_beta   90.00
_cell.angle_gamma   90.00
#
_symmetry.space_group_name_H-M   'P 1'
#
loop_
_entity.id
_entity.type
_entity.pdbx_description
1 polymer ?
#
loop_
_entity_poly.entity_id
_entity_poly.type
_entity_poly.pdbx_seq_one_letter_code
_entity_poly.pdbx_strand_id
1 'polypeptide(L)'
;MPRFAPLGFYSEATTILTQGADLSVPVYVTAKEGVGKLVGTVHISQTKYGLLFTPELHDLAPGIHGFHLHQNRSCADNGMAAGVHFDPEKTEKHLGPYTNKGHLGDLPALYVDSDGSATIPVLAPRLTYLAQVKKHSLMVHDGGDNYSDTPTKLGGGGMRMVCGVIK
;
A
#
# COMPACT_ATOMS: atom_id res chain seq x y z
N MET A 1 -48.48 13.17 -41.02
CA MET A 1 -47.63 13.57 -39.85
C MET A 1 -46.93 12.30 -39.33
N PRO A 2 -45.61 12.20 -39.48
CA PRO A 2 -44.90 11.02 -38.96
C PRO A 2 -44.68 11.18 -37.45
N ARG A 3 -44.97 10.15 -36.72
CA ARG A 3 -44.70 10.08 -35.26
C ARG A 3 -43.26 9.67 -35.05
N PHE A 4 -42.49 10.53 -34.39
CA PHE A 4 -41.16 10.23 -33.90
C PHE A 4 -41.28 9.32 -32.67
N ALA A 5 -40.66 8.15 -32.73
CA ALA A 5 -40.44 7.30 -31.57
C ALA A 5 -39.34 7.90 -30.69
N PRO A 6 -39.44 7.87 -29.35
CA PRO A 6 -38.40 8.37 -28.49
C PRO A 6 -37.18 7.44 -28.56
N LEU A 7 -36.02 8.04 -28.78
CA LEU A 7 -34.72 7.39 -28.63
C LEU A 7 -34.54 6.99 -27.16
N GLY A 8 -34.62 5.71 -26.90
CA GLY A 8 -34.26 5.18 -25.59
C GLY A 8 -32.76 5.36 -25.34
N PHE A 9 -32.43 6.15 -24.34
CA PHE A 9 -31.06 6.19 -23.81
C PHE A 9 -30.78 4.86 -23.11
N TYR A 10 -30.04 3.99 -23.75
CA TYR A 10 -29.44 2.84 -23.10
C TYR A 10 -28.31 3.37 -22.23
N SER A 11 -28.55 3.47 -20.94
CA SER A 11 -27.50 3.59 -19.94
C SER A 11 -26.73 2.26 -19.94
N GLU A 12 -25.66 2.18 -20.71
CA GLU A 12 -24.67 1.14 -20.49
C GLU A 12 -24.00 1.43 -19.14
N ALA A 13 -24.54 0.84 -18.09
CA ALA A 13 -23.83 0.69 -16.85
C ALA A 13 -22.59 -0.17 -17.17
N THR A 14 -21.46 0.48 -17.40
CA THR A 14 -20.18 -0.20 -17.49
C THR A 14 -19.90 -0.80 -16.12
N THR A 15 -20.35 -2.02 -15.92
CA THR A 15 -19.92 -2.86 -14.81
C THR A 15 -18.44 -3.06 -15.00
N ILE A 16 -17.63 -2.28 -14.29
CA ILE A 16 -16.20 -2.57 -14.13
C ILE A 16 -16.15 -3.87 -13.36
N LEU A 17 -16.06 -4.97 -14.09
CA LEU A 17 -15.77 -6.27 -13.54
C LEU A 17 -14.34 -6.19 -12.99
N THR A 18 -14.20 -5.93 -11.72
CA THR A 18 -12.98 -6.23 -10.97
C THR A 18 -12.88 -7.76 -10.91
N GLN A 19 -12.31 -8.33 -11.94
CA GLN A 19 -11.94 -9.75 -11.94
C GLN A 19 -10.60 -9.87 -11.22
N GLY A 20 -10.67 -10.04 -9.92
CA GLY A 20 -9.52 -10.36 -9.08
C GLY A 20 -10.00 -10.44 -7.64
N ALA A 21 -9.72 -11.52 -6.94
CA ALA A 21 -9.98 -11.60 -5.51
C ALA A 21 -9.17 -10.52 -4.82
N ASP A 22 -9.83 -9.49 -4.25
CA ASP A 22 -9.18 -8.46 -3.46
C ASP A 22 -8.58 -9.09 -2.19
N LEU A 23 -7.46 -8.56 -1.74
CA LEU A 23 -6.86 -8.94 -0.47
C LEU A 23 -7.24 -7.89 0.59
N SER A 24 -7.55 -8.35 1.79
CA SER A 24 -7.77 -7.51 2.96
C SER A 24 -6.67 -7.79 3.98
N VAL A 25 -5.91 -6.76 4.31
CA VAL A 25 -4.74 -6.85 5.19
C VAL A 25 -5.02 -6.09 6.48
N PRO A 26 -5.33 -6.76 7.59
CA PRO A 26 -5.42 -6.11 8.89
C PRO A 26 -4.05 -5.55 9.29
N VAL A 27 -4.04 -4.32 9.79
CA VAL A 27 -2.83 -3.57 10.14
C VAL A 27 -2.85 -3.23 11.62
N TYR A 28 -1.74 -3.47 12.29
CA TYR A 28 -1.60 -3.34 13.73
C TYR A 28 -0.41 -2.45 14.09
N VAL A 29 -0.48 -1.78 15.23
CA VAL A 29 0.69 -1.15 15.84
C VAL A 29 1.76 -2.22 16.03
N THR A 30 3.01 -1.90 15.72
CA THR A 30 4.14 -2.81 15.95
C THR A 30 4.36 -3.02 17.44
N ALA A 31 4.79 -4.22 17.82
CA ALA A 31 5.09 -4.57 19.19
C ALA A 31 6.31 -5.48 19.26
N LYS A 32 6.95 -5.52 20.43
CA LYS A 32 8.14 -6.38 20.66
C LYS A 32 7.81 -7.84 20.41
N GLU A 33 6.68 -8.29 20.92
CA GLU A 33 6.16 -9.65 20.73
C GLU A 33 4.80 -9.60 20.03
N GLY A 34 4.64 -10.38 18.94
CA GLY A 34 3.43 -10.42 18.16
C GLY A 34 3.10 -9.09 17.49
N VAL A 35 1.87 -8.61 17.69
CA VAL A 35 1.35 -7.33 17.19
C VAL A 35 0.56 -6.62 18.31
N GLY A 36 0.49 -5.29 18.20
CA GLY A 36 -0.25 -4.44 19.13
C GLY A 36 -1.71 -4.24 18.72
N LYS A 37 -2.22 -3.03 18.95
CA LYS A 37 -3.60 -2.63 18.65
C LYS A 37 -3.86 -2.65 17.14
N LEU A 38 -5.03 -3.17 16.72
CA LEU A 38 -5.53 -3.03 15.36
C LEU A 38 -5.82 -1.56 15.05
N VAL A 39 -5.33 -1.06 13.93
CA VAL A 39 -5.57 0.32 13.45
C VAL A 39 -6.40 0.37 12.17
N GLY A 40 -6.82 -0.76 11.65
CA GLY A 40 -7.69 -0.86 10.48
C GLY A 40 -7.23 -1.89 9.48
N THR A 41 -7.64 -1.71 8.23
CA THR A 41 -7.40 -2.64 7.13
C THR A 41 -6.90 -1.89 5.90
N VAL A 42 -6.00 -2.50 5.14
CA VAL A 42 -5.67 -2.06 3.78
C VAL A 42 -6.21 -3.11 2.80
N HIS A 43 -7.05 -2.66 1.88
CA HIS A 43 -7.54 -3.47 0.77
C HIS A 43 -6.61 -3.34 -0.42
N ILE A 44 -6.26 -4.46 -1.07
CA ILE A 44 -5.39 -4.49 -2.23
C ILE A 44 -6.17 -5.07 -3.40
N SER A 45 -6.36 -4.26 -4.43
CA SER A 45 -7.12 -4.62 -5.64
C SER A 45 -6.22 -4.62 -6.86
N GLN A 46 -6.43 -5.56 -7.77
CA GLN A 46 -5.72 -5.58 -9.05
C GLN A 46 -6.44 -4.71 -10.07
N THR A 47 -5.69 -3.77 -10.69
CA THR A 47 -6.20 -2.92 -11.76
C THR A 47 -5.34 -3.09 -13.03
N LYS A 48 -5.80 -2.55 -14.15
CA LYS A 48 -5.00 -2.51 -15.40
C LYS A 48 -3.77 -1.59 -15.31
N TYR A 49 -3.67 -0.76 -14.25
CA TYR A 49 -2.58 0.18 -14.07
C TYR A 49 -1.59 -0.23 -12.96
N GLY A 50 -1.86 -1.31 -12.26
CA GLY A 50 -1.08 -1.80 -11.13
C GLY A 50 -1.97 -2.19 -9.96
N LEU A 51 -1.37 -2.48 -8.83
CA LEU A 51 -2.12 -2.77 -7.61
C LEU A 51 -2.52 -1.47 -6.89
N LEU A 52 -3.80 -1.38 -6.56
CA LEU A 52 -4.38 -0.27 -5.79
C LEU A 52 -4.44 -0.68 -4.32
N PHE A 53 -3.81 0.10 -3.45
CA PHE A 53 -3.86 -0.06 -2.00
C PHE A 53 -4.82 0.97 -1.44
N THR A 54 -5.95 0.51 -0.92
CA THR A 54 -7.00 1.36 -0.34
C THR A 54 -6.96 1.22 1.18
N PRO A 55 -6.41 2.20 1.91
CA PRO A 55 -6.37 2.17 3.36
C PRO A 55 -7.72 2.54 3.96
N GLU A 56 -8.05 1.89 5.06
CA GLU A 56 -9.10 2.26 6.02
C GLU A 56 -8.46 2.19 7.40
N LEU A 57 -7.57 3.15 7.68
CA LEU A 57 -6.76 3.18 8.90
C LEU A 57 -7.15 4.37 9.78
N HIS A 58 -6.92 4.25 11.07
CA HIS A 58 -7.20 5.28 12.08
C HIS A 58 -6.12 5.26 13.18
N ASP A 59 -6.17 6.24 14.06
CA ASP A 59 -5.24 6.39 15.19
C ASP A 59 -3.76 6.52 14.77
N LEU A 60 -3.51 7.10 13.61
CA LEU A 60 -2.18 7.37 13.10
C LEU A 60 -1.78 8.84 13.32
N ALA A 61 -0.49 9.12 13.35
CA ALA A 61 -0.01 10.50 13.37
C ALA A 61 -0.33 11.18 12.03
N PRO A 62 -0.86 12.43 12.02
CA PRO A 62 -1.12 13.17 10.78
C PRO A 62 0.15 13.43 9.96
N GLY A 63 0.01 13.44 8.64
CA GLY A 63 1.08 13.78 7.71
C GLY A 63 1.34 12.71 6.66
N ILE A 64 2.49 12.81 6.00
CA ILE A 64 2.94 11.86 4.97
C ILE A 64 3.86 10.83 5.62
N HIS A 65 3.60 9.57 5.35
CA HIS A 65 4.33 8.44 5.91
C HIS A 65 4.91 7.54 4.83
N GLY A 66 6.11 7.03 5.05
CA GLY A 66 6.69 5.97 4.25
C GLY A 66 5.80 4.72 4.30
N PHE A 67 5.53 4.14 3.13
CA PHE A 67 4.62 3.02 2.97
C PHE A 67 5.26 2.00 2.05
N HIS A 68 5.55 0.80 2.57
CA HIS A 68 6.37 -0.17 1.85
C HIS A 68 5.91 -1.61 2.06
N LEU A 69 6.22 -2.46 1.09
CA LEU A 69 6.27 -3.91 1.28
C LEU A 69 7.65 -4.31 1.80
N HIS A 70 7.66 -5.10 2.86
CA HIS A 70 8.86 -5.70 3.42
C HIS A 70 8.97 -7.18 3.07
N GLN A 71 10.19 -7.69 3.04
CA GLN A 71 10.57 -8.99 2.50
C GLN A 71 9.86 -10.16 3.18
N ASN A 72 9.76 -10.15 4.50
CA ASN A 72 9.33 -11.31 5.29
C ASN A 72 7.86 -11.19 5.71
N ARG A 73 7.21 -12.34 5.87
CA ARG A 73 5.86 -12.49 6.37
C ARG A 73 5.80 -12.45 7.90
N SER A 74 6.22 -11.34 8.50
CA SER A 74 6.23 -11.17 9.95
C SER A 74 6.17 -9.71 10.36
N CYS A 75 5.44 -9.41 11.43
CA CYS A 75 5.38 -8.09 12.06
C CYS A 75 6.02 -8.08 13.45
N ALA A 76 6.63 -9.17 13.88
CA ALA A 76 7.25 -9.29 15.21
C ALA A 76 8.47 -8.38 15.37
N ASP A 77 8.96 -8.29 16.62
CA ASP A 77 10.13 -7.50 17.00
C ASP A 77 10.03 -6.02 16.56
N ASN A 78 8.93 -5.36 16.94
CA ASN A 78 8.64 -3.99 16.54
C ASN A 78 8.68 -3.79 15.00
N GLY A 79 8.21 -4.79 14.26
CA GLY A 79 8.24 -4.84 12.80
C GLY A 79 9.58 -5.21 12.19
N MET A 80 10.65 -5.38 12.99
CA MET A 80 11.99 -5.68 12.45
C MET A 80 12.09 -7.05 11.80
N ALA A 81 11.26 -8.02 12.25
CA ALA A 81 11.18 -9.35 11.65
C ALA A 81 10.65 -9.33 10.21
N ALA A 82 10.00 -8.26 9.76
CA ALA A 82 9.62 -8.05 8.36
C ALA A 82 10.83 -7.93 7.42
N GLY A 83 12.01 -7.66 7.95
CA GLY A 83 13.24 -7.54 7.16
C GLY A 83 13.35 -6.20 6.42
N VAL A 84 14.07 -6.21 5.30
CA VAL A 84 14.28 -5.05 4.42
C VAL A 84 13.08 -4.83 3.50
N HIS A 85 13.06 -3.73 2.73
CA HIS A 85 12.09 -3.53 1.67
C HIS A 85 12.16 -4.68 0.66
N PHE A 86 11.02 -5.06 0.10
CA PHE A 86 10.94 -6.12 -0.90
C PHE A 86 11.70 -5.72 -2.16
N ASP A 87 12.81 -6.39 -2.42
CA ASP A 87 13.74 -6.08 -3.52
C ASP A 87 14.19 -7.37 -4.25
N PRO A 88 13.31 -8.00 -5.05
CA PRO A 88 13.60 -9.25 -5.73
C PRO A 88 14.74 -9.11 -6.77
N GLU A 89 14.92 -7.92 -7.33
CA GLU A 89 15.98 -7.61 -8.30
C GLU A 89 17.32 -7.27 -7.66
N LYS A 90 17.40 -7.22 -6.32
CA LYS A 90 18.60 -6.86 -5.55
C LYS A 90 19.23 -5.55 -5.99
N THR A 91 18.38 -4.55 -6.18
CA THR A 91 18.81 -3.20 -6.59
C THR A 91 19.53 -2.46 -5.47
N GLU A 92 19.17 -2.79 -4.21
CA GLU A 92 19.71 -2.18 -2.97
C GLU A 92 19.55 -0.64 -2.95
N LYS A 93 18.53 -0.12 -3.66
CA LYS A 93 18.27 1.31 -3.81
C LYS A 93 16.83 1.65 -3.49
N HIS A 94 16.65 2.65 -2.64
CA HIS A 94 15.36 3.25 -2.37
C HIS A 94 15.11 4.42 -3.34
N LEU A 95 14.31 4.19 -4.36
CA LEU A 95 14.05 5.17 -5.42
C LEU A 95 12.56 5.44 -5.65
N GLY A 96 11.72 4.96 -4.75
CA GLY A 96 10.28 5.14 -4.82
C GLY A 96 9.58 4.26 -5.87
N PRO A 97 8.28 4.46 -6.07
CA PRO A 97 7.42 3.52 -6.82
C PRO A 97 7.48 3.67 -8.34
N TYR A 98 8.11 4.71 -8.88
CA TYR A 98 7.96 5.11 -10.30
C TYR A 98 9.16 4.76 -11.18
N THR A 99 10.11 3.98 -10.70
CA THR A 99 11.28 3.50 -11.45
C THR A 99 11.54 2.03 -11.19
N ASN A 100 11.99 1.30 -12.20
CA ASN A 100 12.39 -0.10 -12.08
C ASN A 100 13.82 -0.31 -11.57
N LYS A 101 14.49 0.77 -11.16
CA LYS A 101 15.90 0.74 -10.68
C LYS A 101 16.03 0.66 -9.16
N GLY A 102 14.90 0.68 -8.43
CA GLY A 102 14.85 0.60 -6.97
C GLY A 102 14.00 -0.56 -6.49
N HIS A 103 13.87 -0.67 -5.17
CA HIS A 103 13.07 -1.72 -4.52
C HIS A 103 11.66 -1.82 -5.12
N LEU A 104 11.20 -3.02 -5.41
CA LEU A 104 9.83 -3.26 -5.89
C LEU A 104 8.79 -2.94 -4.79
N GLY A 105 9.18 -3.08 -3.53
CA GLY A 105 8.35 -2.81 -2.38
C GLY A 105 8.17 -1.34 -2.02
N ASP A 106 8.82 -0.41 -2.71
CA ASP A 106 8.62 1.02 -2.50
C ASP A 106 7.26 1.42 -3.10
N LEU A 107 6.28 1.71 -2.22
CA LEU A 107 4.94 2.16 -2.61
C LEU A 107 4.87 3.69 -2.57
N PRO A 108 3.86 4.31 -3.19
CA PRO A 108 3.59 5.73 -2.95
C PRO A 108 3.32 5.98 -1.47
N ALA A 109 3.84 7.09 -0.95
CA ALA A 109 3.69 7.45 0.45
C ALA A 109 2.22 7.54 0.87
N LEU A 110 1.94 7.18 2.12
CA LEU A 110 0.62 7.21 2.70
C LEU A 110 0.35 8.59 3.29
N TYR A 111 -0.81 9.16 2.99
CA TYR A 111 -1.28 10.39 3.60
C TYR A 111 -2.24 10.07 4.76
N VAL A 112 -1.98 10.70 5.90
CA VAL A 112 -2.84 10.62 7.10
C VAL A 112 -3.43 12.01 7.38
N ASP A 113 -4.73 12.08 7.45
CA ASP A 113 -5.47 13.30 7.73
C ASP A 113 -5.24 13.84 9.15
N SER A 114 -5.67 15.09 9.39
CA SER A 114 -5.52 15.75 10.69
C SER A 114 -6.26 15.06 11.83
N ASP A 115 -7.26 14.23 11.52
CA ASP A 115 -7.99 13.39 12.49
C ASP A 115 -7.33 12.03 12.77
N GLY A 116 -6.19 11.74 12.14
CA GLY A 116 -5.46 10.47 12.29
C GLY A 116 -5.97 9.35 11.39
N SER A 117 -6.85 9.64 10.44
CA SER A 117 -7.34 8.64 9.47
C SER A 117 -6.53 8.65 8.17
N ALA A 118 -6.37 7.46 7.57
CA ALA A 118 -5.82 7.29 6.24
C ALA A 118 -6.83 6.53 5.37
N THR A 119 -7.36 7.20 4.36
CA THR A 119 -8.42 6.67 3.48
C THR A 119 -8.14 6.90 2.00
N ILE A 120 -7.07 7.62 1.67
CA ILE A 120 -6.72 7.94 0.27
C ILE A 120 -5.98 6.76 -0.35
N PRO A 121 -6.50 6.16 -1.42
CA PRO A 121 -5.84 5.06 -2.11
C PRO A 121 -4.53 5.49 -2.77
N VAL A 122 -3.58 4.56 -2.83
CA VAL A 122 -2.34 4.72 -3.58
C VAL A 122 -2.19 3.61 -4.62
N LEU A 123 -1.73 3.97 -5.82
CA LEU A 123 -1.51 3.04 -6.91
C LEU A 123 -0.02 2.70 -7.01
N ALA A 124 0.30 1.40 -6.95
CA ALA A 124 1.64 0.88 -7.15
C ALA A 124 1.79 0.36 -8.59
N PRO A 125 2.34 1.14 -9.53
CA PRO A 125 2.28 0.80 -10.95
C PRO A 125 3.21 -0.36 -11.35
N ARG A 126 4.19 -0.67 -10.52
CA ARG A 126 5.16 -1.76 -10.76
C ARG A 126 4.69 -3.12 -10.23
N LEU A 127 3.68 -3.14 -9.37
CA LEU A 127 3.04 -4.35 -8.88
C LEU A 127 1.78 -4.59 -9.72
N THR A 128 1.70 -5.72 -10.41
CA THR A 128 0.64 -5.98 -11.39
C THR A 128 -0.26 -7.14 -11.03
N TYR A 129 0.20 -8.05 -10.15
CA TYR A 129 -0.53 -9.23 -9.72
C TYR A 129 -0.59 -9.34 -8.20
N LEU A 130 -1.73 -9.71 -7.64
CA LEU A 130 -1.89 -9.93 -6.20
C LEU A 130 -0.92 -10.98 -5.63
N ALA A 131 -0.55 -11.97 -6.45
CA ALA A 131 0.44 -12.97 -6.03
C ALA A 131 1.82 -12.38 -5.68
N GLN A 132 2.19 -11.22 -6.25
CA GLN A 132 3.48 -10.58 -5.97
C GLN A 132 3.59 -10.05 -4.55
N VAL A 133 2.47 -9.73 -3.91
CA VAL A 133 2.46 -9.15 -2.55
C VAL A 133 2.18 -10.16 -1.44
N LYS A 134 1.68 -11.35 -1.81
CA LYS A 134 1.44 -12.42 -0.84
C LYS A 134 2.74 -12.87 -0.18
N LYS A 135 2.66 -13.23 1.10
CA LYS A 135 3.79 -13.68 1.93
C LYS A 135 4.81 -12.57 2.25
N HIS A 136 4.43 -11.33 2.08
CA HIS A 136 5.17 -10.14 2.50
C HIS A 136 4.44 -9.43 3.64
N SER A 137 5.07 -8.40 4.20
CA SER A 137 4.45 -7.53 5.20
C SER A 137 4.31 -6.13 4.66
N LEU A 138 3.16 -5.53 4.92
CA LEU A 138 2.88 -4.14 4.64
C LEU A 138 3.31 -3.30 5.85
N MET A 139 4.03 -2.21 5.62
CA MET A 139 4.61 -1.38 6.68
C MET A 139 4.31 0.10 6.45
N VAL A 140 3.88 0.79 7.50
CA VAL A 140 3.83 2.25 7.55
C VAL A 140 4.86 2.74 8.57
N HIS A 141 5.65 3.72 8.16
CA HIS A 141 6.70 4.30 8.96
C HIS A 141 6.25 5.58 9.68
N ASP A 142 6.95 5.99 10.73
CA ASP A 142 6.63 7.22 11.46
C ASP A 142 7.11 8.49 10.72
N GLY A 143 8.13 8.39 9.88
CA GLY A 143 8.61 9.45 9.01
C GLY A 143 8.00 9.39 7.61
N GLY A 144 8.33 10.40 6.81
CA GLY A 144 7.89 10.51 5.41
C GLY A 144 8.66 9.61 4.44
N ASP A 145 8.58 9.96 3.17
CA ASP A 145 9.35 9.30 2.12
C ASP A 145 9.69 10.29 0.99
N ASN A 146 10.97 10.56 0.79
CA ASN A 146 11.43 11.43 -0.30
C ASN A 146 11.84 10.64 -1.56
N TYR A 147 11.59 9.32 -1.59
CA TYR A 147 11.94 8.41 -2.70
C TYR A 147 13.44 8.41 -3.05
N SER A 148 14.30 8.56 -2.05
CA SER A 148 15.74 8.62 -2.21
C SER A 148 16.47 8.03 -0.99
N ASP A 149 17.69 7.59 -1.18
CA ASP A 149 18.61 7.21 -0.10
C ASP A 149 19.39 8.41 0.47
N THR A 150 19.09 9.61 -0.01
CA THR A 150 19.76 10.85 0.44
C THR A 150 18.74 11.95 0.76
N PRO A 151 18.97 12.79 1.78
CA PRO A 151 20.08 12.76 2.72
C PRO A 151 20.03 11.60 3.74
N THR A 152 18.87 10.99 3.90
CA THR A 152 18.65 9.87 4.84
C THR A 152 18.26 8.62 4.08
N LYS A 153 18.83 7.47 4.47
CA LYS A 153 18.51 6.17 3.88
C LYS A 153 17.02 5.86 3.94
N LEU A 154 16.54 5.12 2.93
CA LEU A 154 15.16 4.64 2.85
C LEU A 154 14.11 5.75 2.93
N GLY A 155 14.39 6.88 2.26
CA GLY A 155 13.45 7.99 2.17
C GLY A 155 13.26 8.80 3.47
N GLY A 156 13.99 8.45 4.54
CA GLY A 156 13.80 9.06 5.85
C GLY A 156 12.59 8.51 6.62
N GLY A 157 12.12 7.31 6.28
CA GLY A 157 10.91 6.70 6.86
C GLY A 157 11.00 6.46 8.38
N GLY A 158 12.20 6.24 8.93
CA GLY A 158 12.38 6.11 10.37
C GLY A 158 11.79 4.80 10.93
N MET A 159 11.15 4.89 12.09
CA MET A 159 10.62 3.71 12.80
C MET A 159 9.44 3.07 12.06
N ARG A 160 9.25 1.79 12.32
CA ARG A 160 8.15 1.00 11.80
C ARG A 160 6.97 1.13 12.76
N MET A 161 5.96 1.89 12.36
CA MET A 161 4.85 2.30 13.24
C MET A 161 3.73 1.26 13.25
N VAL A 162 3.29 0.83 12.09
CA VAL A 162 2.24 -0.17 11.94
C VAL A 162 2.58 -1.18 10.86
N CYS A 163 2.11 -2.40 11.02
CA CYS A 163 2.46 -3.53 10.17
C CYS A 163 1.27 -4.48 9.96
N GLY A 164 1.14 -5.01 8.76
CA GLY A 164 0.16 -6.05 8.42
C GLY A 164 0.77 -7.14 7.55
N VAL A 165 0.51 -8.41 7.89
CA VAL A 165 0.98 -9.55 7.09
C VAL A 165 -0.02 -9.83 5.98
N ILE A 166 0.46 -9.94 4.74
CA ILE A 166 -0.34 -10.28 3.56
C ILE A 166 -0.37 -11.81 3.41
N LYS A 167 -1.58 -12.37 3.44
CA LYS A 167 -1.82 -13.83 3.37
C LYS A 167 -2.05 -14.31 1.95
#